data_01c145d71abe62da96808e02d02254b7
#
_entry.id   01c145d71abe62da96808e02d02254b7
#
_cell.length_a   1.000
_cell.length_b   1.000
_cell.length_c   1.000
_cell.angle_alpha   90.00
_cell.angle_beta   90.00
_cell.angle_gamma   90.00
#
_symmetry.space_group_name_H-M   'P 1'
#
loop_
_entity.id
_entity.type
_entity.pdbx_description
1 polymer ?
#
loop_
_entity_poly.entity_id
_entity_poly.type
_entity_poly.pdbx_seq_one_letter_code
_entity_poly.pdbx_strand_id
1 'polypeptide(L)'
;MKTAKRRIDVNLEELDRVLDGARQAPLSEEDHDKLKGALHALVAMLARSPNNEKTSAVLGKPEGSSTSGEKQPAANAARKPGHGRNGAEAFEGAKKVPIAHPNLRHGERCPDCGKGNVYGQKEPKVLVRIVGQAPLAATVYSLERLRCGACGQVFTAQEPEGVGPEKYDETAGAMIAQLKYGSGVPFYRLEKLESQLGIPLPAATQWEIVEEAAEVIKPACEELIRQAAQGEVMHNDDTSMRVLQMEREPGDDRTGVFTSGIVSTRDGGRIALYFTGRQHAGENLGEVLKQRAATLPVPIQMCDALSRNVPKLKAGVEILLANCMAHGRRQFVDVAENFPEQCRYVLEMLGEVYGHDAEAREKRMTPDRRLQFHQEHSSPVMTKLHDWLEAQIAERKTEPNSGLGKAIKYLLNHWRPLTLFLRVAGAPLDNNIVERALKRAVLHRKNALFYRTLHGAQVGDLFMSLIHTCQLCGANSFEYLTELQRHARELAASPAEWMPWNYRQTLDRAGVG
;
A
#
# COMPACT_ATOMS: atom_id res chain seq x y z
N MET A 1 -42.38 -14.12 6.94
CA MET A 1 -41.64 -14.29 8.18
C MET A 1 -40.31 -13.51 8.03
N LYS A 2 -40.08 -12.54 8.92
CA LYS A 2 -38.88 -11.71 8.88
C LYS A 2 -37.69 -12.53 9.37
N THR A 3 -36.83 -12.98 8.49
CA THR A 3 -35.47 -13.41 8.88
C THR A 3 -34.64 -12.16 9.14
N ALA A 4 -34.64 -11.73 10.39
CA ALA A 4 -33.72 -10.72 10.87
C ALA A 4 -32.31 -11.19 10.52
N LYS A 5 -31.50 -10.29 9.92
CA LYS A 5 -30.02 -10.40 9.96
C LYS A 5 -29.69 -10.62 11.44
N ARG A 6 -29.35 -11.83 11.85
CA ARG A 6 -28.68 -12.04 13.12
C ARG A 6 -27.34 -11.33 13.00
N ARG A 7 -27.25 -10.09 13.48
CA ARG A 7 -26.02 -9.65 14.12
C ARG A 7 -25.82 -10.67 15.22
N ILE A 8 -24.88 -11.57 15.03
CA ILE A 8 -24.38 -12.36 16.13
C ILE A 8 -23.53 -11.38 16.91
N ASP A 9 -24.14 -10.66 17.85
CA ASP A 9 -23.40 -9.99 18.91
C ASP A 9 -22.81 -11.14 19.72
N VAL A 10 -21.52 -11.37 19.53
CA VAL A 10 -20.75 -12.34 20.31
C VAL A 10 -20.63 -11.74 21.70
N ASN A 11 -21.50 -12.13 22.60
CA ASN A 11 -21.42 -11.75 23.99
C ASN A 11 -20.32 -12.60 24.65
N LEU A 12 -19.16 -12.00 24.86
CA LEU A 12 -17.99 -12.67 25.45
C LEU A 12 -18.29 -13.21 26.85
N GLU A 13 -19.07 -12.50 27.67
CA GLU A 13 -19.45 -12.96 29.01
C GLU A 13 -20.37 -14.20 28.98
N GLU A 14 -21.17 -14.33 27.94
CA GLU A 14 -22.00 -15.50 27.71
C GLU A 14 -21.18 -16.70 27.23
N LEU A 15 -20.20 -16.48 26.35
CA LEU A 15 -19.28 -17.51 25.91
C LEU A 15 -18.36 -17.99 27.03
N ASP A 16 -17.88 -17.11 27.87
CA ASP A 16 -17.06 -17.47 29.02
C ASP A 16 -17.87 -18.32 30.02
N ARG A 17 -19.14 -17.99 30.28
CA ARG A 17 -20.02 -18.83 31.09
C ARG A 17 -20.26 -20.23 30.52
N VAL A 18 -20.44 -20.33 29.21
CA VAL A 18 -20.60 -21.62 28.51
C VAL A 18 -19.31 -22.44 28.59
N LEU A 19 -18.15 -21.81 28.42
CA LEU A 19 -16.85 -22.47 28.52
C LEU A 19 -16.50 -22.89 29.94
N ASP A 20 -16.83 -22.08 30.94
CA ASP A 20 -16.61 -22.43 32.34
C ASP A 20 -17.59 -23.54 32.80
N GLY A 21 -18.82 -23.54 32.31
CA GLY A 21 -19.78 -24.61 32.53
C GLY A 21 -19.33 -25.95 31.92
N ALA A 22 -18.69 -25.92 30.75
CA ALA A 22 -18.15 -27.10 30.08
C ALA A 22 -17.00 -27.81 30.84
N ARG A 23 -16.39 -27.13 31.82
CA ARG A 23 -15.40 -27.77 32.72
C ARG A 23 -16.04 -28.66 33.78
N GLN A 24 -17.32 -28.47 34.04
CA GLN A 24 -18.05 -29.18 35.12
C GLN A 24 -19.07 -30.19 34.62
N ALA A 25 -19.59 -30.00 33.39
CA ALA A 25 -20.58 -30.88 32.77
C ALA A 25 -20.46 -30.85 31.23
N PRO A 26 -20.93 -31.91 30.51
CA PRO A 26 -20.99 -31.88 29.05
C PRO A 26 -21.87 -30.72 28.54
N LEU A 27 -21.47 -30.10 27.42
CA LEU A 27 -22.22 -29.02 26.78
C LEU A 27 -23.62 -29.46 26.41
N SER A 28 -24.64 -28.65 26.74
CA SER A 28 -25.99 -28.83 26.20
C SER A 28 -26.00 -28.60 24.67
N GLU A 29 -27.00 -29.15 23.95
CA GLU A 29 -27.15 -28.90 22.50
C GLU A 29 -27.24 -27.38 22.20
N GLU A 30 -27.92 -26.62 23.05
CA GLU A 30 -28.08 -25.18 22.90
C GLU A 30 -26.75 -24.44 23.06
N ASP A 31 -25.91 -24.82 24.02
CA ASP A 31 -24.62 -24.23 24.26
C ASP A 31 -23.59 -24.62 23.16
N HIS A 32 -23.69 -25.86 22.67
CA HIS A 32 -22.91 -26.31 21.52
C HIS A 32 -23.26 -25.50 20.27
N ASP A 33 -24.55 -25.26 19.99
CA ASP A 33 -24.96 -24.44 18.84
C ASP A 33 -24.58 -22.97 18.99
N LYS A 34 -24.56 -22.41 20.20
CA LYS A 34 -24.06 -21.06 20.49
C LYS A 34 -22.56 -20.94 20.21
N LEU A 35 -21.76 -21.89 20.69
CA LEU A 35 -20.33 -21.95 20.43
C LEU A 35 -20.01 -22.13 18.94
N LYS A 36 -20.73 -23.04 18.28
CA LYS A 36 -20.60 -23.28 16.85
C LYS A 36 -21.00 -22.05 16.04
N GLY A 37 -22.05 -21.34 16.41
CA GLY A 37 -22.47 -20.09 15.80
C GLY A 37 -21.44 -18.97 15.98
N ALA A 38 -20.86 -18.83 17.19
CA ALA A 38 -19.80 -17.87 17.46
C ALA A 38 -18.51 -18.19 16.70
N LEU A 39 -18.13 -19.47 16.61
CA LEU A 39 -16.97 -19.94 15.86
C LEU A 39 -17.13 -19.67 14.36
N HIS A 40 -18.30 -19.97 13.80
CA HIS A 40 -18.62 -19.68 12.40
C HIS A 40 -18.60 -18.16 12.11
N ALA A 41 -19.11 -17.33 13.03
CA ALA A 41 -19.05 -15.89 12.92
C ALA A 41 -17.61 -15.37 12.95
N LEU A 42 -16.76 -15.92 13.83
CA LEU A 42 -15.33 -15.61 13.93
C LEU A 42 -14.58 -16.02 12.68
N VAL A 43 -14.84 -17.22 12.16
CA VAL A 43 -14.26 -17.71 10.89
C VAL A 43 -14.72 -16.82 9.74
N ALA A 44 -15.99 -16.41 9.68
CA ALA A 44 -16.50 -15.50 8.66
C ALA A 44 -15.90 -14.08 8.78
N MET A 45 -15.61 -13.61 10.01
CA MET A 45 -14.88 -12.35 10.22
C MET A 45 -13.41 -12.43 9.81
N LEU A 46 -12.76 -13.56 10.06
CA LEU A 46 -11.36 -13.82 9.68
C LEU A 46 -11.22 -14.12 8.18
N ALA A 47 -12.24 -14.73 7.59
CA ALA A 47 -12.32 -15.05 6.16
C ALA A 47 -12.84 -13.89 5.30
N ARG A 48 -12.78 -12.64 5.77
CA ARG A 48 -12.96 -11.47 4.88
C ARG A 48 -11.83 -11.44 3.86
N SER A 49 -12.07 -12.21 2.80
CA SER A 49 -11.18 -12.33 1.66
C SER A 49 -11.05 -11.01 0.91
N PRO A 50 -9.91 -10.75 0.28
CA PRO A 50 -9.75 -9.60 -0.58
C PRO A 50 -10.80 -9.62 -1.71
N ASN A 51 -11.21 -8.46 -2.22
CA ASN A 51 -12.24 -8.23 -3.25
C ASN A 51 -12.06 -9.00 -4.59
N ASN A 52 -11.08 -9.90 -4.69
CA ASN A 52 -10.65 -10.59 -5.91
C ASN A 52 -10.91 -12.11 -5.89
N GLU A 53 -11.82 -12.60 -5.08
CA GLU A 53 -12.16 -14.04 -5.09
C GLU A 53 -12.71 -14.46 -6.44
N LYS A 54 -12.21 -15.60 -6.97
CA LYS A 54 -12.78 -16.19 -8.18
C LYS A 54 -14.21 -16.62 -7.94
N THR A 55 -15.11 -16.45 -8.92
CA THR A 55 -16.51 -16.85 -8.84
C THR A 55 -16.68 -18.31 -8.42
N SER A 56 -15.80 -19.20 -8.89
CA SER A 56 -15.75 -20.61 -8.50
C SER A 56 -15.35 -20.87 -7.04
N ALA A 57 -14.68 -19.94 -6.39
CA ALA A 57 -14.35 -20.03 -4.96
C ALA A 57 -15.55 -19.59 -4.09
N VAL A 58 -16.39 -18.69 -4.61
CA VAL A 58 -17.58 -18.16 -3.93
C VAL A 58 -18.78 -19.10 -4.06
N LEU A 59 -18.97 -19.69 -5.23
CA LEU A 59 -20.19 -20.44 -5.59
C LEU A 59 -19.95 -21.93 -5.90
N GLY A 60 -18.73 -22.44 -5.74
CA GLY A 60 -18.35 -23.78 -6.17
C GLY A 60 -18.34 -23.93 -7.71
N LYS A 61 -18.02 -25.12 -8.19
CA LYS A 61 -18.15 -25.43 -9.62
C LYS A 61 -19.62 -25.72 -9.96
N PRO A 62 -20.12 -25.36 -11.17
CA PRO A 62 -21.47 -25.73 -11.59
C PRO A 62 -21.68 -27.24 -11.53
N GLU A 63 -22.79 -27.69 -10.98
CA GLU A 63 -23.23 -29.08 -11.09
C GLU A 63 -23.47 -29.36 -12.58
N GLY A 64 -22.67 -30.24 -13.17
CA GLY A 64 -22.80 -30.65 -14.57
C GLY A 64 -21.50 -30.71 -15.38
N SER A 65 -20.37 -30.26 -14.84
CA SER A 65 -19.06 -30.46 -15.52
C SER A 65 -18.31 -31.67 -14.97
N SER A 66 -18.97 -32.84 -14.88
CA SER A 66 -18.28 -34.12 -14.72
C SER A 66 -17.71 -34.56 -16.09
N THR A 67 -16.63 -33.96 -16.51
CA THR A 67 -15.74 -34.65 -17.44
C THR A 67 -14.88 -35.60 -16.62
N SER A 68 -15.36 -36.85 -16.53
CA SER A 68 -14.52 -38.02 -16.31
C SER A 68 -13.57 -38.15 -17.51
N GLY A 69 -12.55 -37.33 -17.52
CA GLY A 69 -11.42 -37.46 -18.41
C GLY A 69 -10.27 -37.99 -17.58
N GLU A 70 -9.93 -39.25 -17.78
CA GLU A 70 -8.67 -39.83 -17.36
C GLU A 70 -7.53 -38.86 -17.67
N LYS A 71 -6.80 -38.45 -16.64
CA LYS A 71 -5.58 -37.68 -16.81
C LYS A 71 -4.54 -38.61 -17.47
N GLN A 72 -4.51 -38.60 -18.82
CA GLN A 72 -3.27 -38.97 -19.50
C GLN A 72 -2.18 -38.00 -19.04
N PRO A 73 -0.97 -38.48 -18.71
CA PRO A 73 0.13 -37.61 -18.36
C PRO A 73 0.47 -36.78 -19.61
N ALA A 74 0.13 -35.53 -19.61
CA ALA A 74 0.55 -34.58 -20.64
C ALA A 74 2.07 -34.51 -20.59
N ALA A 75 2.69 -35.10 -21.60
CA ALA A 75 4.10 -34.91 -21.89
C ALA A 75 4.35 -33.43 -22.15
N ASN A 76 5.31 -32.85 -21.41
CA ASN A 76 5.95 -31.55 -21.68
C ASN A 76 5.05 -30.29 -21.68
N ALA A 77 4.24 -30.06 -20.65
CA ALA A 77 3.96 -28.69 -20.26
C ALA A 77 5.24 -28.16 -19.55
N ALA A 78 5.91 -27.19 -20.17
CA ALA A 78 7.03 -26.50 -19.55
C ALA A 78 6.61 -26.06 -18.14
N ARG A 79 7.25 -26.62 -17.11
CA ARG A 79 7.05 -26.22 -15.73
C ARG A 79 7.29 -24.71 -15.69
N LYS A 80 6.28 -23.93 -15.26
CA LYS A 80 6.50 -22.53 -14.93
C LYS A 80 7.76 -22.47 -14.07
N PRO A 81 8.75 -21.62 -14.43
CA PRO A 81 9.96 -21.54 -13.63
C PRO A 81 9.52 -21.27 -12.19
N GLY A 82 9.90 -22.18 -11.28
CA GLY A 82 9.71 -21.94 -9.86
C GLY A 82 10.42 -20.63 -9.50
N HIS A 83 10.02 -19.95 -8.42
CA HIS A 83 10.74 -18.78 -7.91
C HIS A 83 12.19 -19.22 -7.62
N GLY A 84 13.06 -19.05 -8.63
CA GLY A 84 14.49 -19.32 -8.50
C GLY A 84 15.08 -18.41 -7.41
N ARG A 85 16.20 -18.81 -6.82
CA ARG A 85 16.98 -17.93 -5.94
C ARG A 85 17.35 -16.68 -6.75
N ASN A 86 17.21 -15.50 -6.14
CA ASN A 86 17.62 -14.25 -6.78
C ASN A 86 19.09 -14.34 -7.21
N GLY A 87 19.37 -14.01 -8.47
CA GLY A 87 20.74 -13.86 -8.98
C GLY A 87 21.45 -12.70 -8.30
N ALA A 88 22.76 -12.61 -8.46
CA ALA A 88 23.57 -11.55 -7.85
C ALA A 88 23.14 -10.14 -8.28
N GLU A 89 22.58 -9.99 -9.46
CA GLU A 89 22.07 -8.74 -10.02
C GLU A 89 20.89 -8.17 -9.22
N ALA A 90 20.11 -9.03 -8.55
CA ALA A 90 18.99 -8.61 -7.70
C ALA A 90 19.44 -7.93 -6.40
N PHE A 91 20.75 -8.01 -6.06
CA PHE A 91 21.30 -7.39 -4.85
C PHE A 91 21.90 -6.02 -5.18
N GLU A 92 21.07 -5.08 -5.61
CA GLU A 92 21.49 -3.73 -6.03
C GLU A 92 22.15 -2.94 -4.90
N GLY A 93 21.68 -3.08 -3.66
CA GLY A 93 22.24 -2.44 -2.46
C GLY A 93 23.45 -3.15 -1.86
N ALA A 94 23.95 -4.25 -2.47
CA ALA A 94 25.11 -4.95 -1.94
C ALA A 94 26.42 -4.32 -2.40
N LYS A 95 27.40 -4.22 -1.48
CA LYS A 95 28.77 -3.80 -1.83
C LYS A 95 29.37 -4.80 -2.82
N LYS A 96 29.74 -4.33 -4.00
CA LYS A 96 30.40 -5.13 -5.05
C LYS A 96 31.91 -5.05 -4.85
N VAL A 97 32.55 -6.21 -4.62
CA VAL A 97 33.98 -6.31 -4.40
C VAL A 97 34.59 -7.16 -5.52
N PRO A 98 35.33 -6.57 -6.47
CA PRO A 98 36.08 -7.31 -7.46
C PRO A 98 37.30 -7.97 -6.79
N ILE A 99 37.47 -9.27 -7.01
CA ILE A 99 38.62 -10.02 -6.48
C ILE A 99 39.42 -10.51 -7.67
N ALA A 100 40.64 -9.99 -7.81
CA ALA A 100 41.58 -10.42 -8.84
C ALA A 100 42.17 -11.81 -8.46
N HIS A 101 42.53 -12.59 -9.47
CA HIS A 101 43.24 -13.84 -9.23
C HIS A 101 44.63 -13.58 -8.63
N PRO A 102 45.01 -14.23 -7.50
CA PRO A 102 46.25 -13.85 -6.79
C PRO A 102 47.52 -14.09 -7.60
N ASN A 103 47.55 -15.15 -8.43
CA ASN A 103 48.77 -15.64 -9.08
C ASN A 103 48.74 -15.62 -10.62
N LEU A 104 47.62 -15.20 -11.24
CA LEU A 104 47.51 -15.20 -12.70
C LEU A 104 46.95 -13.86 -13.21
N ARG A 105 47.54 -13.36 -14.29
CA ARG A 105 47.08 -12.15 -14.98
C ARG A 105 46.65 -12.47 -16.41
N HIS A 106 45.83 -11.61 -16.97
CA HIS A 106 45.41 -11.69 -18.36
C HIS A 106 46.66 -11.72 -19.30
N GLY A 107 46.74 -12.70 -20.22
CA GLY A 107 47.80 -12.85 -21.16
C GLY A 107 49.00 -13.69 -20.67
N GLU A 108 49.05 -14.08 -19.40
CA GLU A 108 50.12 -14.96 -18.89
C GLU A 108 49.97 -16.41 -19.40
N ARG A 109 51.06 -17.14 -19.43
CA ARG A 109 51.07 -18.56 -19.85
C ARG A 109 50.27 -19.43 -18.87
N CYS A 110 49.47 -20.32 -19.41
CA CYS A 110 48.73 -21.29 -18.62
C CYS A 110 49.66 -22.17 -17.78
N PRO A 111 49.56 -22.17 -16.45
CA PRO A 111 50.42 -22.94 -15.58
C PRO A 111 50.18 -24.47 -15.69
N ASP A 112 49.03 -24.89 -16.19
CA ASP A 112 48.65 -26.28 -16.31
C ASP A 112 49.22 -26.91 -17.58
N CYS A 113 48.98 -26.33 -18.76
CA CYS A 113 49.46 -26.89 -20.03
C CYS A 113 50.75 -26.26 -20.57
N GLY A 114 51.19 -25.13 -20.08
CA GLY A 114 52.40 -24.40 -20.51
C GLY A 114 52.41 -23.90 -21.97
N LYS A 115 51.37 -24.17 -22.75
CA LYS A 115 51.32 -23.86 -24.20
C LYS A 115 50.47 -22.68 -24.55
N GLY A 116 49.31 -22.49 -23.88
CA GLY A 116 48.38 -21.39 -24.13
C GLY A 116 48.54 -20.26 -23.13
N ASN A 117 47.83 -19.16 -23.37
CA ASN A 117 47.73 -18.02 -22.44
C ASN A 117 46.37 -18.00 -21.77
N VAL A 118 46.29 -17.47 -20.55
CA VAL A 118 45.00 -17.32 -19.82
C VAL A 118 44.37 -15.99 -20.13
N TYR A 119 43.05 -15.99 -20.32
CA TYR A 119 42.27 -14.79 -20.63
C TYR A 119 41.08 -14.64 -19.68
N GLY A 120 40.75 -13.43 -19.35
CA GLY A 120 39.54 -13.10 -18.55
C GLY A 120 38.30 -13.60 -19.23
N GLN A 121 37.44 -14.29 -18.49
CA GLN A 121 36.13 -14.68 -18.97
C GLN A 121 35.15 -13.47 -18.88
N LYS A 122 34.17 -13.44 -19.79
CA LYS A 122 33.17 -12.37 -19.85
C LYS A 122 32.32 -12.32 -18.58
N GLU A 123 32.01 -13.48 -18.01
CA GLU A 123 31.22 -13.61 -16.79
C GLU A 123 32.09 -14.14 -15.65
N PRO A 124 32.28 -13.35 -14.58
CA PRO A 124 33.00 -13.81 -13.39
C PRO A 124 32.17 -14.82 -12.60
N LYS A 125 32.79 -15.69 -11.86
CA LYS A 125 32.09 -16.50 -10.84
C LYS A 125 31.68 -15.56 -9.71
N VAL A 126 30.38 -15.48 -9.42
CA VAL A 126 29.82 -14.60 -8.38
C VAL A 126 29.51 -15.39 -7.11
N LEU A 127 29.86 -14.86 -5.96
CA LEU A 127 29.48 -15.33 -4.63
C LEU A 127 28.70 -14.22 -3.91
N VAL A 128 27.48 -14.51 -3.46
CA VAL A 128 26.69 -13.61 -2.64
C VAL A 128 26.76 -14.06 -1.18
N ARG A 129 27.16 -13.17 -0.28
CA ARG A 129 27.18 -13.39 1.17
C ARG A 129 26.24 -12.41 1.85
N ILE A 130 25.25 -12.92 2.56
CA ILE A 130 24.32 -12.13 3.36
C ILE A 130 24.71 -12.31 4.83
N VAL A 131 24.90 -11.19 5.51
CA VAL A 131 25.20 -11.14 6.96
C VAL A 131 24.13 -10.33 7.68
N GLY A 132 23.78 -10.75 8.89
CA GLY A 132 22.88 -10.00 9.77
C GLY A 132 23.62 -8.84 10.43
N GLN A 133 22.94 -7.71 10.56
CA GLN A 133 23.43 -6.54 11.29
C GLN A 133 22.26 -5.80 11.96
N ALA A 134 22.56 -4.97 12.96
CA ALA A 134 21.56 -4.11 13.57
C ALA A 134 21.03 -3.08 12.54
N PRO A 135 19.75 -2.71 12.61
CA PRO A 135 19.20 -1.63 11.79
C PRO A 135 19.93 -0.30 11.97
N LEU A 136 20.36 -0.01 13.19
CA LEU A 136 21.21 1.13 13.55
C LEU A 136 22.54 0.63 14.09
N ALA A 137 23.62 1.37 13.80
CA ALA A 137 24.95 1.09 14.32
C ALA A 137 25.45 2.30 15.10
N ALA A 138 26.27 2.07 16.13
CA ALA A 138 26.86 3.13 16.92
C ALA A 138 28.38 2.95 17.01
N THR A 139 29.13 4.04 16.90
CA THR A 139 30.57 4.08 17.15
C THR A 139 30.83 5.00 18.32
N VAL A 140 31.61 4.53 19.28
CA VAL A 140 32.03 5.34 20.44
C VAL A 140 33.46 5.78 20.22
N TYR A 141 33.66 7.07 20.05
CA TYR A 141 34.99 7.69 19.94
C TYR A 141 35.46 8.14 21.31
N SER A 142 36.56 7.59 21.82
CA SER A 142 37.21 7.96 23.07
C SER A 142 38.38 8.88 22.80
N LEU A 143 38.17 10.18 22.96
CA LEU A 143 39.23 11.19 22.74
C LEU A 143 40.11 11.28 23.98
N GLU A 144 41.43 11.05 23.78
CA GLU A 144 42.42 11.13 24.87
C GLU A 144 42.49 12.56 25.43
N ARG A 145 42.55 12.64 26.76
CA ARG A 145 42.73 13.91 27.48
C ARG A 145 44.00 13.87 28.32
N LEU A 146 44.90 14.75 28.01
CA LEU A 146 46.17 14.91 28.73
C LEU A 146 46.12 16.16 29.58
N ARG A 147 46.63 16.09 30.79
CA ARG A 147 46.68 17.24 31.73
C ARG A 147 48.13 17.55 32.09
N CYS A 148 48.52 18.83 32.00
CA CYS A 148 49.82 19.29 32.46
C CYS A 148 49.87 19.23 34.01
N GLY A 149 50.86 18.55 34.55
CA GLY A 149 51.08 18.44 36.01
C GLY A 149 51.51 19.74 36.69
N ALA A 150 52.03 20.71 35.95
CA ALA A 150 52.51 21.97 36.49
C ALA A 150 51.45 23.09 36.46
N CYS A 151 50.81 23.33 35.31
CA CYS A 151 49.83 24.40 35.15
C CYS A 151 48.35 23.94 35.13
N GLY A 152 48.10 22.63 35.11
CA GLY A 152 46.74 22.06 35.12
C GLY A 152 46.02 22.15 33.76
N GLN A 153 46.62 22.71 32.72
CA GLN A 153 46.03 22.80 31.40
C GLN A 153 45.66 21.42 30.85
N VAL A 154 44.46 21.29 30.26
CA VAL A 154 43.98 20.07 29.65
C VAL A 154 44.01 20.17 28.11
N PHE A 155 44.54 19.14 27.48
CA PHE A 155 44.63 18.97 26.04
C PHE A 155 43.77 17.76 25.65
N THR A 156 42.83 17.93 24.76
CA THR A 156 41.96 16.86 24.26
C THR A 156 42.33 16.54 22.81
N ALA A 157 42.38 15.28 22.46
CA ALA A 157 42.61 14.85 21.07
C ALA A 157 41.53 15.43 20.16
N GLN A 158 41.89 15.70 18.92
CA GLN A 158 40.96 16.20 17.89
C GLN A 158 39.96 15.07 17.51
N GLU A 159 38.75 15.49 17.17
CA GLU A 159 37.75 14.60 16.60
C GLU A 159 38.24 14.08 15.23
N PRO A 160 37.94 12.81 14.88
CA PRO A 160 38.25 12.29 13.56
C PRO A 160 37.53 13.07 12.47
N GLU A 161 38.21 13.23 11.32
CA GLU A 161 37.63 13.88 10.14
C GLU A 161 36.36 13.14 9.67
N GLY A 162 35.31 13.88 9.33
CA GLY A 162 34.02 13.32 8.87
C GLY A 162 33.08 12.86 10.00
N VAL A 163 33.47 12.99 11.26
CA VAL A 163 32.58 12.80 12.41
C VAL A 163 32.03 14.18 12.80
N GLY A 164 30.78 14.45 12.44
CA GLY A 164 30.11 15.69 12.82
C GLY A 164 29.82 15.76 14.34
N PRO A 165 29.38 16.92 14.83
CA PRO A 165 29.04 17.12 16.25
C PRO A 165 27.74 16.39 16.65
N GLU A 166 26.91 16.02 15.68
CA GLU A 166 25.60 15.44 15.90
C GLU A 166 25.71 13.97 16.34
N LYS A 167 24.92 13.59 17.34
CA LYS A 167 24.86 12.22 17.81
C LYS A 167 24.14 11.28 16.82
N TYR A 168 23.20 11.80 16.07
CA TYR A 168 22.39 11.08 15.09
C TYR A 168 22.53 11.80 13.75
N ASP A 169 22.93 11.07 12.72
CA ASP A 169 23.02 11.59 11.38
C ASP A 169 21.71 11.39 10.57
N GLU A 170 21.66 11.87 9.35
CA GLU A 170 20.49 11.81 8.48
C GLU A 170 20.08 10.37 8.17
N THR A 171 21.04 9.42 8.20
CA THR A 171 20.76 7.99 7.97
C THR A 171 20.00 7.38 9.13
N ALA A 172 20.25 7.83 10.37
CA ALA A 172 19.51 7.38 11.54
C ALA A 172 18.03 7.82 11.46
N GLY A 173 17.77 9.10 11.13
CA GLY A 173 16.41 9.61 10.94
C GLY A 173 15.67 8.86 9.82
N ALA A 174 16.33 8.68 8.68
CA ALA A 174 15.78 7.94 7.54
C ALA A 174 15.47 6.46 7.88
N MET A 175 16.34 5.77 8.62
CA MET A 175 16.15 4.37 9.01
C MET A 175 15.01 4.21 10.00
N ILE A 176 14.94 5.04 11.03
CA ILE A 176 13.85 5.01 12.03
C ILE A 176 12.51 5.26 11.33
N ALA A 177 12.44 6.27 10.45
CA ALA A 177 11.23 6.57 9.68
C ALA A 177 10.83 5.41 8.76
N GLN A 178 11.81 4.77 8.08
CA GLN A 178 11.57 3.61 7.21
C GLN A 178 11.03 2.41 8.00
N LEU A 179 11.58 2.13 9.18
CA LEU A 179 11.12 1.04 10.03
C LEU A 179 9.72 1.33 10.60
N LYS A 180 9.49 2.55 11.06
CA LYS A 180 8.23 2.96 11.68
C LYS A 180 7.09 3.08 10.67
N TYR A 181 7.28 3.86 9.60
CA TYR A 181 6.21 4.24 8.67
C TYR A 181 6.24 3.41 7.37
N GLY A 182 7.39 2.91 6.97
CA GLY A 182 7.53 2.00 5.82
C GLY A 182 7.19 0.55 6.15
N SER A 183 7.66 0.06 7.30
CA SER A 183 7.54 -1.35 7.72
C SER A 183 6.55 -1.56 8.88
N GLY A 184 6.04 -0.49 9.49
CA GLY A 184 5.03 -0.55 10.55
C GLY A 184 5.58 -1.03 11.90
N VAL A 185 6.87 -0.88 12.17
CA VAL A 185 7.49 -1.22 13.47
C VAL A 185 7.25 -0.09 14.47
N PRO A 186 6.50 -0.30 15.56
CA PRO A 186 6.30 0.73 16.57
C PRO A 186 7.62 1.09 17.30
N PHE A 187 7.77 2.35 17.72
CA PHE A 187 8.97 2.83 18.43
C PHE A 187 9.38 1.95 19.62
N TYR A 188 8.42 1.51 20.44
CA TYR A 188 8.74 0.65 21.59
C TYR A 188 9.28 -0.73 21.21
N ARG A 189 8.92 -1.25 20.03
CA ARG A 189 9.48 -2.53 19.52
C ARG A 189 10.88 -2.32 18.97
N LEU A 190 11.12 -1.19 18.31
CA LEU A 190 12.44 -0.82 17.85
C LEU A 190 13.37 -0.56 19.04
N GLU A 191 12.93 0.19 20.05
CA GLU A 191 13.66 0.38 21.32
C GLU A 191 14.07 -0.96 21.93
N LYS A 192 13.13 -1.90 22.03
CA LYS A 192 13.42 -3.23 22.59
C LYS A 192 14.43 -4.00 21.75
N LEU A 193 14.31 -3.96 20.41
CA LEU A 193 15.24 -4.63 19.50
C LEU A 193 16.64 -4.04 19.63
N GLU A 194 16.77 -2.72 19.51
CA GLU A 194 18.07 -2.03 19.57
C GLU A 194 18.74 -2.19 20.94
N SER A 195 17.98 -2.15 22.03
CA SER A 195 18.53 -2.42 23.37
C SER A 195 19.10 -3.84 23.50
N GLN A 196 18.44 -4.85 22.90
CA GLN A 196 18.97 -6.23 22.88
C GLN A 196 20.22 -6.38 22.03
N LEU A 197 20.41 -5.51 21.05
CA LEU A 197 21.61 -5.45 20.19
C LEU A 197 22.72 -4.56 20.79
N GLY A 198 22.52 -4.02 22.01
CA GLY A 198 23.49 -3.16 22.68
C GLY A 198 23.50 -1.70 22.23
N ILE A 199 22.51 -1.26 21.50
CA ILE A 199 22.36 0.12 21.01
C ILE A 199 21.09 0.73 21.63
N PRO A 200 21.17 1.33 22.83
CA PRO A 200 20.00 1.87 23.50
C PRO A 200 19.46 3.11 22.76
N LEU A 201 18.23 3.01 22.27
CA LEU A 201 17.53 4.09 21.58
C LEU A 201 16.09 4.21 22.10
N PRO A 202 15.83 5.02 23.14
CA PRO A 202 14.51 5.19 23.72
C PRO A 202 13.46 5.65 22.70
N ALA A 203 12.20 5.21 22.87
CA ALA A 203 11.10 5.58 21.97
C ALA A 203 10.87 7.11 21.89
N ALA A 204 11.13 7.85 22.98
CA ALA A 204 11.06 9.32 22.99
C ALA A 204 12.13 9.93 22.05
N THR A 205 13.37 9.46 22.16
CA THR A 205 14.47 9.92 21.30
C THR A 205 14.22 9.57 19.83
N GLN A 206 13.66 8.38 19.53
CA GLN A 206 13.26 8.03 18.16
C GLN A 206 12.22 9.01 17.60
N TRP A 207 11.27 9.43 18.46
CA TRP A 207 10.27 10.41 18.08
C TRP A 207 10.91 11.77 17.78
N GLU A 208 11.78 12.28 18.65
CA GLU A 208 12.48 13.56 18.48
C GLU A 208 13.26 13.59 17.14
N ILE A 209 14.04 12.55 16.85
CA ILE A 209 14.79 12.42 15.60
C ILE A 209 13.86 12.46 14.36
N VAL A 210 12.75 11.72 14.42
CA VAL A 210 11.83 11.63 13.28
C VAL A 210 11.02 12.91 13.10
N GLU A 211 10.64 13.57 14.20
CA GLU A 211 9.94 14.85 14.17
C GLU A 211 10.83 15.94 13.55
N GLU A 212 12.09 16.03 13.95
CA GLU A 212 13.06 16.95 13.36
C GLU A 212 13.30 16.66 11.88
N ALA A 213 13.50 15.38 11.53
CA ALA A 213 13.63 14.99 10.12
C ALA A 213 12.39 15.35 9.28
N ALA A 214 11.19 15.23 9.86
CA ALA A 214 9.94 15.59 9.16
C ALA A 214 9.87 17.08 8.85
N GLU A 215 10.26 17.96 9.78
CA GLU A 215 10.28 19.41 9.53
C GLU A 215 11.29 19.78 8.42
N VAL A 216 12.44 19.13 8.41
CA VAL A 216 13.47 19.34 7.38
C VAL A 216 12.99 18.95 5.98
N ILE A 217 12.30 17.82 5.84
CA ILE A 217 11.86 17.30 4.53
C ILE A 217 10.42 17.70 4.15
N LYS A 218 9.74 18.50 4.96
CA LYS A 218 8.39 18.99 4.72
C LYS A 218 8.19 19.63 3.35
N PRO A 219 9.12 20.46 2.82
CA PRO A 219 8.99 21.03 1.47
C PRO A 219 8.83 19.98 0.37
N ALA A 220 9.47 18.81 0.50
CA ALA A 220 9.28 17.71 -0.46
C ALA A 220 7.85 17.15 -0.42
N CYS A 221 7.24 17.05 0.77
CA CYS A 221 5.87 16.57 0.91
C CYS A 221 4.86 17.59 0.36
N GLU A 222 5.05 18.87 0.62
CA GLU A 222 4.20 19.95 0.09
C GLU A 222 4.23 19.99 -1.44
N GLU A 223 5.41 19.86 -2.03
CA GLU A 223 5.56 19.77 -3.48
C GLU A 223 4.94 18.48 -4.03
N LEU A 224 5.06 17.35 -3.31
CA LEU A 224 4.43 16.08 -3.70
C LEU A 224 2.90 16.23 -3.78
N ILE A 225 2.28 16.94 -2.82
CA ILE A 225 0.85 17.26 -2.82
C ILE A 225 0.49 18.12 -4.05
N ARG A 226 1.30 19.15 -4.32
CA ARG A 226 1.11 20.04 -5.47
C ARG A 226 1.17 19.26 -6.79
N GLN A 227 2.12 18.34 -6.93
CA GLN A 227 2.22 17.51 -8.13
C GLN A 227 1.11 16.47 -8.22
N ALA A 228 0.70 15.87 -7.11
CA ALA A 228 -0.44 14.97 -7.07
C ALA A 228 -1.73 15.65 -7.55
N ALA A 229 -1.93 16.91 -7.23
CA ALA A 229 -3.08 17.69 -7.71
C ALA A 229 -3.17 17.76 -9.25
N GLN A 230 -2.08 17.57 -9.97
CA GLN A 230 -2.02 17.62 -11.43
C GLN A 230 -2.36 16.29 -12.10
N GLY A 231 -2.71 15.25 -11.34
CA GLY A 231 -3.01 13.91 -11.86
C GLY A 231 -4.21 13.84 -12.80
N GLU A 232 -4.20 12.89 -13.69
CA GLU A 232 -5.30 12.60 -14.62
C GLU A 232 -6.39 11.75 -13.96
N VAL A 233 -5.97 10.82 -13.09
CA VAL A 233 -6.85 9.97 -12.31
C VAL A 233 -6.48 10.06 -10.84
N MET A 234 -7.48 10.34 -10.00
CA MET A 234 -7.37 10.44 -8.56
C MET A 234 -8.16 9.32 -7.89
N HIS A 235 -7.48 8.38 -7.30
CA HIS A 235 -8.08 7.33 -6.49
C HIS A 235 -8.13 7.79 -5.04
N ASN A 236 -9.27 7.70 -4.37
CA ASN A 236 -9.36 8.04 -2.94
C ASN A 236 -10.27 7.08 -2.16
N ASP A 237 -9.93 6.88 -0.91
CA ASP A 237 -10.70 6.13 0.08
C ASP A 237 -10.19 6.44 1.49
N ASP A 238 -10.93 6.04 2.54
CA ASP A 238 -10.52 6.22 3.92
C ASP A 238 -10.58 4.93 4.76
N THR A 239 -9.78 4.89 5.82
CA THR A 239 -9.86 3.87 6.85
C THR A 239 -9.90 4.52 8.23
N SER A 240 -10.65 3.93 9.17
CA SER A 240 -10.69 4.45 10.54
C SER A 240 -9.28 4.46 11.17
N MET A 241 -9.01 5.48 11.98
CA MET A 241 -7.78 5.62 12.75
C MET A 241 -8.13 6.00 14.20
N ARG A 242 -7.17 5.91 15.10
CA ARG A 242 -7.31 6.36 16.48
C ARG A 242 -6.19 7.34 16.82
N VAL A 243 -6.58 8.53 17.27
CA VAL A 243 -5.69 9.57 17.84
C VAL A 243 -6.18 9.84 19.25
N LEU A 244 -5.31 9.73 20.27
CA LEU A 244 -5.73 9.83 21.66
C LEU A 244 -5.96 11.27 22.11
N GLN A 245 -5.02 12.16 21.80
CA GLN A 245 -5.07 13.57 22.13
C GLN A 245 -5.44 14.36 20.86
N MET A 246 -6.73 14.47 20.62
CA MET A 246 -7.26 15.25 19.51
C MET A 246 -8.27 16.23 20.05
N GLU A 247 -7.88 17.50 20.05
CA GLU A 247 -8.76 18.59 20.44
C GLU A 247 -9.93 18.69 19.46
N ARG A 248 -11.09 19.09 19.99
CA ARG A 248 -12.26 19.37 19.15
C ARG A 248 -12.21 20.83 18.77
N GLU A 249 -12.35 21.10 17.48
CA GLU A 249 -12.59 22.46 17.04
C GLU A 249 -14.00 22.91 17.50
N PRO A 250 -14.16 24.16 17.93
CA PRO A 250 -15.47 24.67 18.31
C PRO A 250 -16.45 24.56 17.14
N GLY A 251 -17.58 23.85 17.36
CA GLY A 251 -18.60 23.64 16.34
C GLY A 251 -18.41 22.39 15.46
N ASP A 252 -17.37 21.57 15.67
CA ASP A 252 -17.22 20.26 15.01
C ASP A 252 -17.74 19.13 15.92
N ASP A 253 -18.92 18.60 15.58
CA ASP A 253 -19.56 17.49 16.30
C ASP A 253 -19.01 16.10 15.87
N ARG A 254 -18.11 16.03 14.90
CA ARG A 254 -17.55 14.79 14.39
C ARG A 254 -16.67 14.11 15.44
N THR A 255 -16.92 12.82 15.68
CA THR A 255 -16.14 12.00 16.61
C THR A 255 -15.19 11.03 15.90
N GLY A 256 -15.47 10.70 14.64
CA GLY A 256 -14.65 9.80 13.84
C GLY A 256 -13.30 10.41 13.47
N VAL A 257 -12.26 9.58 13.49
CA VAL A 257 -10.93 9.91 12.97
C VAL A 257 -10.58 8.88 11.91
N PHE A 258 -10.07 9.36 10.78
CA PHE A 258 -9.78 8.56 9.60
C PHE A 258 -8.37 8.87 9.09
N THR A 259 -7.76 7.90 8.42
CA THR A 259 -6.64 8.15 7.51
C THR A 259 -7.17 8.00 6.09
N SER A 260 -7.19 9.08 5.34
CA SER A 260 -7.49 9.10 3.92
C SER A 260 -6.25 8.73 3.12
N GLY A 261 -6.41 7.86 2.12
CA GLY A 261 -5.41 7.61 1.09
C GLY A 261 -5.85 8.26 -0.21
N ILE A 262 -4.93 8.92 -0.90
CA ILE A 262 -5.13 9.41 -2.26
C ILE A 262 -3.98 8.87 -3.11
N VAL A 263 -4.31 8.23 -4.24
CA VAL A 263 -3.30 7.86 -5.24
C VAL A 263 -3.60 8.60 -6.52
N SER A 264 -2.72 9.51 -6.88
CA SER A 264 -2.77 10.28 -8.11
C SER A 264 -1.92 9.60 -9.19
N THR A 265 -2.44 9.55 -10.41
CA THR A 265 -1.73 8.97 -11.56
C THR A 265 -1.68 9.95 -12.73
N ARG A 266 -0.52 10.07 -13.36
CA ARG A 266 -0.30 10.87 -14.57
C ARG A 266 0.87 10.32 -15.36
N ASP A 267 0.74 10.18 -16.66
CA ASP A 267 1.81 9.76 -17.59
C ASP A 267 2.54 8.47 -17.11
N GLY A 268 1.81 7.54 -16.50
CA GLY A 268 2.36 6.31 -15.91
C GLY A 268 3.03 6.49 -14.53
N GLY A 269 3.31 7.71 -14.10
CA GLY A 269 3.78 8.05 -12.76
C GLY A 269 2.66 7.94 -11.71
N ARG A 270 3.02 7.67 -10.45
CA ARG A 270 2.07 7.50 -9.35
C ARG A 270 2.57 8.19 -8.11
N ILE A 271 1.68 8.93 -7.46
CA ILE A 271 1.92 9.62 -6.20
C ILE A 271 0.91 9.13 -5.19
N ALA A 272 1.36 8.71 -4.02
CA ALA A 272 0.51 8.33 -2.90
C ALA A 272 0.57 9.38 -1.79
N LEU A 273 -0.58 9.81 -1.31
CA LEU A 273 -0.72 10.75 -0.21
C LEU A 273 -1.56 10.14 0.91
N TYR A 274 -1.24 10.52 2.15
CA TYR A 274 -1.99 10.14 3.34
C TYR A 274 -2.35 11.39 4.15
N PHE A 275 -3.57 11.39 4.70
CA PHE A 275 -4.07 12.48 5.55
C PHE A 275 -4.87 11.88 6.71
N THR A 276 -4.39 12.08 7.93
CA THR A 276 -5.07 11.59 9.14
C THR A 276 -5.74 12.74 9.88
N GLY A 277 -7.03 12.61 10.13
CA GLY A 277 -7.81 13.64 10.82
C GLY A 277 -9.29 13.30 10.87
N ARG A 278 -10.13 14.32 11.10
CA ARG A 278 -11.60 14.20 11.12
C ARG A 278 -12.21 14.26 9.72
N GLN A 279 -11.45 14.74 8.75
CA GLN A 279 -11.88 14.86 7.37
C GLN A 279 -11.92 13.49 6.69
N HIS A 280 -12.94 13.30 5.85
CA HIS A 280 -13.05 12.13 5.00
C HIS A 280 -12.24 12.30 3.70
N ALA A 281 -12.07 11.20 2.98
CA ALA A 281 -11.27 11.16 1.76
C ALA A 281 -11.75 12.15 0.68
N GLY A 282 -13.05 12.44 0.60
CA GLY A 282 -13.58 13.45 -0.31
C GLY A 282 -13.16 14.87 0.08
N GLU A 283 -13.18 15.20 1.38
CA GLU A 283 -12.75 16.50 1.87
C GLU A 283 -11.26 16.73 1.62
N ASN A 284 -10.42 15.72 1.95
CA ASN A 284 -8.98 15.78 1.71
C ASN A 284 -8.65 15.88 0.21
N LEU A 285 -9.37 15.14 -0.65
CA LEU A 285 -9.23 15.29 -2.10
C LEU A 285 -9.60 16.70 -2.59
N GLY A 286 -10.65 17.27 -2.01
CA GLY A 286 -11.04 18.66 -2.31
C GLY A 286 -9.94 19.66 -1.98
N GLU A 287 -9.22 19.48 -0.85
CA GLU A 287 -8.07 20.33 -0.49
C GLU A 287 -6.91 20.15 -1.48
N VAL A 288 -6.59 18.93 -1.86
CA VAL A 288 -5.55 18.66 -2.87
C VAL A 288 -5.90 19.33 -4.21
N LEU A 289 -7.14 19.18 -4.66
CA LEU A 289 -7.61 19.75 -5.94
C LEU A 289 -7.59 21.29 -6.00
N LYS A 290 -7.54 21.98 -4.87
CA LYS A 290 -7.35 23.45 -4.86
C LYS A 290 -6.02 23.89 -5.48
N GLN A 291 -5.02 22.99 -5.50
CA GLN A 291 -3.71 23.24 -6.08
C GLN A 291 -3.61 22.81 -7.56
N ARG A 292 -4.72 22.36 -8.15
CA ARG A 292 -4.74 21.95 -9.56
C ARG A 292 -4.70 23.16 -10.49
N ALA A 293 -3.86 23.10 -11.52
CA ALA A 293 -3.80 24.12 -12.55
C ALA A 293 -5.09 24.11 -13.39
N ALA A 294 -5.69 25.28 -13.57
CA ALA A 294 -6.95 25.46 -14.29
C ALA A 294 -6.85 25.10 -15.80
N THR A 295 -5.65 25.04 -16.35
CA THR A 295 -5.39 24.67 -17.75
C THR A 295 -5.44 23.17 -18.02
N LEU A 296 -5.46 22.34 -16.97
CA LEU A 296 -5.49 20.88 -17.12
C LEU A 296 -6.91 20.38 -17.36
N PRO A 297 -7.07 19.27 -18.11
CA PRO A 297 -8.37 18.62 -18.30
C PRO A 297 -9.01 18.22 -16.95
N VAL A 298 -10.33 18.07 -16.96
CA VAL A 298 -11.09 17.61 -15.79
C VAL A 298 -10.57 16.23 -15.36
N PRO A 299 -10.13 16.06 -14.09
CA PRO A 299 -9.59 14.80 -13.63
C PRO A 299 -10.68 13.75 -13.40
N ILE A 300 -10.32 12.48 -13.55
CA ILE A 300 -11.19 11.37 -13.16
C ILE A 300 -10.98 11.11 -11.67
N GLN A 301 -12.06 11.08 -10.91
CA GLN A 301 -12.04 10.57 -9.54
C GLN A 301 -12.55 9.14 -9.52
N MET A 302 -11.77 8.20 -8.95
CA MET A 302 -12.18 6.83 -8.69
C MET A 302 -12.31 6.60 -7.19
N CYS A 303 -13.52 6.28 -6.72
CA CYS A 303 -13.78 5.95 -5.31
C CYS A 303 -14.87 4.87 -5.20
N ASP A 304 -15.18 4.45 -3.97
CA ASP A 304 -16.43 3.73 -3.72
C ASP A 304 -17.64 4.68 -3.87
N ALA A 305 -18.84 4.14 -3.83
CA ALA A 305 -20.06 4.93 -4.01
C ALA A 305 -20.54 5.65 -2.73
N LEU A 306 -19.68 5.78 -1.71
CA LEU A 306 -20.00 6.52 -0.49
C LEU A 306 -19.86 8.02 -0.72
N SER A 307 -20.91 8.76 -0.39
CA SER A 307 -20.96 10.23 -0.59
C SER A 307 -19.83 10.99 0.12
N ARG A 308 -19.33 10.47 1.23
CA ARG A 308 -18.20 11.07 1.97
C ARG A 308 -16.87 11.00 1.23
N ASN A 309 -16.74 10.11 0.22
CA ASN A 309 -15.56 10.00 -0.61
C ASN A 309 -15.58 10.96 -1.81
N VAL A 310 -16.72 11.61 -2.07
CA VAL A 310 -16.86 12.59 -3.14
C VAL A 310 -16.63 14.01 -2.58
N PRO A 311 -15.70 14.80 -3.16
CA PRO A 311 -15.40 16.14 -2.68
C PRO A 311 -16.56 17.09 -2.95
N LYS A 312 -16.78 18.00 -2.00
CA LYS A 312 -17.65 19.17 -2.21
C LYS A 312 -16.82 20.28 -2.84
N LEU A 313 -16.85 20.36 -4.17
CA LEU A 313 -16.02 21.29 -4.92
C LEU A 313 -16.67 22.68 -4.98
N LYS A 314 -15.81 23.73 -5.05
CA LYS A 314 -16.27 25.09 -5.33
C LYS A 314 -16.70 25.21 -6.78
N ALA A 315 -17.54 26.23 -7.08
CA ALA A 315 -17.94 26.54 -8.44
C ALA A 315 -16.70 26.70 -9.36
N GLY A 316 -16.72 26.03 -10.52
CA GLY A 316 -15.65 26.07 -11.51
C GLY A 316 -14.60 24.95 -11.37
N VAL A 317 -14.67 24.10 -10.35
CA VAL A 317 -13.85 22.87 -10.26
C VAL A 317 -14.76 21.68 -10.52
N GLU A 318 -14.41 20.89 -11.53
CA GLU A 318 -15.18 19.71 -11.94
C GLU A 318 -14.35 18.44 -11.80
N ILE A 319 -15.04 17.31 -11.67
CA ILE A 319 -14.46 15.96 -11.68
C ILE A 319 -15.34 15.03 -12.50
N LEU A 320 -14.74 14.03 -13.14
CA LEU A 320 -15.43 12.90 -13.75
C LEU A 320 -15.49 11.76 -12.74
N LEU A 321 -16.64 11.56 -12.12
CA LEU A 321 -16.81 10.54 -11.08
C LEU A 321 -16.87 9.14 -11.70
N ALA A 322 -15.97 8.26 -11.27
CA ALA A 322 -15.99 6.82 -11.48
C ALA A 322 -16.20 6.10 -10.15
N ASN A 323 -17.04 5.05 -10.13
CA ASN A 323 -17.21 4.21 -8.96
C ASN A 323 -16.55 2.84 -9.14
N CYS A 324 -16.07 2.30 -8.03
CA CYS A 324 -15.36 1.03 -7.99
C CYS A 324 -16.29 -0.16 -8.28
N MET A 325 -16.08 -0.85 -9.40
CA MET A 325 -16.83 -2.04 -9.79
C MET A 325 -16.62 -3.20 -8.80
N ALA A 326 -15.45 -3.28 -8.15
CA ALA A 326 -15.19 -4.30 -7.15
C ALA A 326 -16.14 -4.20 -5.94
N HIS A 327 -16.53 -2.99 -5.54
CA HIS A 327 -17.55 -2.79 -4.51
C HIS A 327 -18.95 -3.19 -4.98
N GLY A 328 -19.30 -2.91 -6.23
CA GLY A 328 -20.53 -3.42 -6.85
C GLY A 328 -20.57 -4.94 -6.88
N ARG A 329 -19.47 -5.56 -7.33
CA ARG A 329 -19.32 -7.02 -7.32
C ARG A 329 -19.48 -7.62 -5.90
N ARG A 330 -18.91 -6.97 -4.90
CA ARG A 330 -18.98 -7.42 -3.50
C ARG A 330 -20.40 -7.55 -2.99
N GLN A 331 -21.33 -6.67 -3.38
CA GLN A 331 -22.73 -6.77 -2.99
C GLN A 331 -23.35 -8.12 -3.37
N PHE A 332 -22.96 -8.69 -4.52
CA PHE A 332 -23.45 -10.00 -4.96
C PHE A 332 -22.73 -11.16 -4.28
N VAL A 333 -21.42 -11.01 -3.99
CA VAL A 333 -20.67 -12.01 -3.22
C VAL A 333 -21.29 -12.20 -1.83
N ASP A 334 -21.66 -11.10 -1.18
CA ASP A 334 -22.19 -11.11 0.20
C ASP A 334 -23.59 -11.78 0.31
N VAL A 335 -24.31 -11.96 -0.79
CA VAL A 335 -25.64 -12.58 -0.83
C VAL A 335 -25.68 -13.88 -1.65
N ALA A 336 -24.54 -14.35 -2.12
CA ALA A 336 -24.43 -15.49 -3.03
C ALA A 336 -24.95 -16.80 -2.43
N GLU A 337 -24.83 -17.01 -1.12
CA GLU A 337 -25.36 -18.19 -0.44
C GLU A 337 -26.89 -18.30 -0.54
N ASN A 338 -27.58 -17.15 -0.54
CA ASN A 338 -29.04 -17.12 -0.58
C ASN A 338 -29.62 -17.04 -2.00
N PHE A 339 -28.81 -16.58 -2.96
CA PHE A 339 -29.22 -16.35 -4.37
C PHE A 339 -28.14 -16.83 -5.34
N PRO A 340 -27.76 -18.13 -5.31
CA PRO A 340 -26.57 -18.63 -6.01
C PRO A 340 -26.64 -18.47 -7.52
N GLU A 341 -27.79 -18.71 -8.17
CA GLU A 341 -27.94 -18.64 -9.62
C GLU A 341 -27.85 -17.20 -10.13
N GLN A 342 -28.58 -16.29 -9.50
CA GLN A 342 -28.60 -14.88 -9.89
C GLN A 342 -27.23 -14.21 -9.64
N CYS A 343 -26.62 -14.54 -8.51
CA CYS A 343 -25.28 -14.04 -8.22
C CYS A 343 -24.22 -14.62 -9.16
N ARG A 344 -24.33 -15.90 -9.54
CA ARG A 344 -23.44 -16.52 -10.53
C ARG A 344 -23.51 -15.76 -11.85
N TYR A 345 -24.72 -15.49 -12.35
CA TYR A 345 -24.92 -14.76 -13.60
C TYR A 345 -24.20 -13.40 -13.58
N VAL A 346 -24.44 -12.59 -12.54
CA VAL A 346 -23.81 -11.26 -12.43
C VAL A 346 -22.29 -11.35 -12.26
N LEU A 347 -21.81 -12.30 -11.43
CA LEU A 347 -20.39 -12.45 -11.16
C LEU A 347 -19.61 -12.95 -12.39
N GLU A 348 -20.22 -13.78 -13.24
CA GLU A 348 -19.63 -14.25 -14.49
C GLU A 348 -19.55 -13.10 -15.52
N MET A 349 -20.63 -12.33 -15.69
CA MET A 349 -20.64 -11.15 -16.57
C MET A 349 -19.58 -10.11 -16.16
N LEU A 350 -19.50 -9.78 -14.88
CA LEU A 350 -18.45 -8.91 -14.38
C LEU A 350 -17.05 -9.53 -14.53
N GLY A 351 -16.94 -10.84 -14.36
CA GLY A 351 -15.70 -11.59 -14.57
C GLY A 351 -15.17 -11.47 -16.00
N GLU A 352 -16.06 -11.49 -17.00
CA GLU A 352 -15.73 -11.29 -18.42
C GLU A 352 -15.17 -9.87 -18.65
N VAL A 353 -15.82 -8.85 -18.09
CA VAL A 353 -15.34 -7.45 -18.17
C VAL A 353 -13.96 -7.29 -17.53
N TYR A 354 -13.72 -7.92 -16.36
CA TYR A 354 -12.40 -7.93 -15.74
C TYR A 354 -11.35 -8.68 -16.57
N GLY A 355 -11.78 -9.73 -17.30
CA GLY A 355 -10.94 -10.45 -18.27
C GLY A 355 -10.46 -9.53 -19.39
N HIS A 356 -11.38 -8.77 -19.99
CA HIS A 356 -11.07 -7.78 -21.01
C HIS A 356 -10.10 -6.70 -20.48
N ASP A 357 -10.30 -6.20 -19.26
CA ASP A 357 -9.41 -5.23 -18.66
C ASP A 357 -8.01 -5.81 -18.39
N ALA A 358 -7.92 -7.07 -17.98
CA ALA A 358 -6.65 -7.75 -17.79
C ALA A 358 -5.89 -7.90 -19.12
N GLU A 359 -6.58 -8.25 -20.19
CA GLU A 359 -6.02 -8.34 -21.55
C GLU A 359 -5.52 -6.97 -22.04
N ALA A 360 -6.31 -5.91 -21.84
CA ALA A 360 -5.91 -4.55 -22.20
C ALA A 360 -4.63 -4.12 -21.47
N ARG A 361 -4.50 -4.48 -20.20
CA ARG A 361 -3.30 -4.21 -19.38
C ARG A 361 -2.09 -5.05 -19.82
N GLU A 362 -2.28 -6.32 -20.10
CA GLU A 362 -1.21 -7.20 -20.58
C GLU A 362 -0.64 -6.71 -21.91
N LYS A 363 -1.52 -6.28 -22.82
CA LYS A 363 -1.17 -5.69 -24.11
C LYS A 363 -0.67 -4.24 -24.01
N ARG A 364 -0.61 -3.66 -22.81
CA ARG A 364 -0.18 -2.26 -22.55
C ARG A 364 -0.87 -1.26 -23.48
N MET A 365 -2.17 -1.40 -23.66
CA MET A 365 -2.95 -0.50 -24.51
C MET A 365 -2.90 0.94 -23.99
N THR A 366 -2.81 1.92 -24.90
CA THR A 366 -2.99 3.33 -24.58
C THR A 366 -4.40 3.59 -24.03
N PRO A 367 -4.65 4.69 -23.28
CA PRO A 367 -5.98 5.01 -22.76
C PRO A 367 -7.08 4.99 -23.81
N ASP A 368 -6.85 5.57 -25.00
CA ASP A 368 -7.82 5.60 -26.10
C ASP A 368 -8.05 4.20 -26.70
N ARG A 369 -6.99 3.44 -26.91
CA ARG A 369 -7.12 2.07 -27.43
C ARG A 369 -7.83 1.15 -26.44
N ARG A 370 -7.57 1.32 -25.14
CA ARG A 370 -8.27 0.60 -24.07
C ARG A 370 -9.76 0.97 -24.06
N LEU A 371 -10.11 2.25 -24.22
CA LEU A 371 -11.50 2.68 -24.33
C LEU A 371 -12.20 2.00 -25.52
N GLN A 372 -11.62 2.04 -26.72
CA GLN A 372 -12.16 1.37 -27.91
C GLN A 372 -12.36 -0.13 -27.65
N PHE A 373 -11.36 -0.79 -27.09
CA PHE A 373 -11.42 -2.22 -26.75
C PHE A 373 -12.57 -2.54 -25.79
N HIS A 374 -12.77 -1.72 -24.76
CA HIS A 374 -13.90 -1.89 -23.85
C HIS A 374 -15.25 -1.58 -24.52
N GLN A 375 -15.30 -0.61 -25.44
CA GLN A 375 -16.52 -0.34 -26.20
C GLN A 375 -16.90 -1.51 -27.12
N GLU A 376 -15.91 -2.16 -27.74
CA GLU A 376 -16.13 -3.31 -28.62
C GLU A 376 -16.51 -4.58 -27.85
N HIS A 377 -15.83 -4.87 -26.73
CA HIS A 377 -15.93 -6.15 -26.04
C HIS A 377 -16.74 -6.10 -24.74
N SER A 378 -16.55 -5.07 -23.90
CA SER A 378 -17.19 -4.98 -22.59
C SER A 378 -18.57 -4.31 -22.64
N SER A 379 -18.79 -3.36 -23.56
CA SER A 379 -20.07 -2.65 -23.63
C SER A 379 -21.26 -3.57 -23.92
N PRO A 380 -21.20 -4.54 -24.85
CA PRO A 380 -22.30 -5.49 -25.05
C PRO A 380 -22.61 -6.33 -23.80
N VAL A 381 -21.56 -6.74 -23.08
CA VAL A 381 -21.70 -7.51 -21.82
C VAL A 381 -22.40 -6.65 -20.76
N MET A 382 -21.96 -5.40 -20.60
CA MET A 382 -22.56 -4.48 -19.62
C MET A 382 -24.00 -4.11 -20.00
N THR A 383 -24.31 -3.92 -21.28
CA THR A 383 -25.71 -3.68 -21.73
C THR A 383 -26.61 -4.86 -21.37
N LYS A 384 -26.19 -6.06 -21.69
CA LYS A 384 -26.93 -7.28 -21.35
C LYS A 384 -27.12 -7.43 -19.83
N LEU A 385 -26.11 -7.09 -19.04
CA LEU A 385 -26.20 -7.09 -17.58
C LEU A 385 -27.21 -6.05 -17.09
N HIS A 386 -27.19 -4.85 -17.64
CA HIS A 386 -28.11 -3.78 -17.28
C HIS A 386 -29.57 -4.19 -17.51
N ASP A 387 -29.87 -4.65 -18.72
CA ASP A 387 -31.22 -5.09 -19.09
C ASP A 387 -31.72 -6.21 -18.18
N TRP A 388 -30.83 -7.14 -17.82
CA TRP A 388 -31.18 -8.22 -16.89
C TRP A 388 -31.45 -7.68 -15.48
N LEU A 389 -30.63 -6.74 -14.97
CA LEU A 389 -30.84 -6.13 -13.65
C LEU A 389 -32.16 -5.36 -13.58
N GLU A 390 -32.51 -4.60 -14.62
CA GLU A 390 -33.78 -3.89 -14.72
C GLU A 390 -34.97 -4.87 -14.73
N ALA A 391 -34.89 -5.92 -15.55
CA ALA A 391 -35.93 -6.94 -15.66
C ALA A 391 -36.19 -7.65 -14.31
N GLN A 392 -35.14 -7.90 -13.49
CA GLN A 392 -35.30 -8.50 -12.17
C GLN A 392 -36.23 -7.70 -11.25
N ILE A 393 -36.19 -6.37 -11.35
CA ILE A 393 -37.02 -5.47 -10.53
C ILE A 393 -38.36 -5.19 -11.20
N ALA A 394 -38.36 -4.84 -12.49
CA ALA A 394 -39.56 -4.45 -13.25
C ALA A 394 -40.58 -5.60 -13.36
N GLU A 395 -40.10 -6.80 -13.62
CA GLU A 395 -40.94 -8.00 -13.74
C GLU A 395 -41.19 -8.67 -12.38
N ARG A 396 -40.81 -8.05 -11.26
CA ARG A 396 -40.98 -8.54 -9.89
C ARG A 396 -40.37 -9.93 -9.63
N LYS A 397 -39.31 -10.30 -10.38
CA LYS A 397 -38.58 -11.56 -10.19
C LYS A 397 -37.72 -11.53 -8.91
N THR A 398 -37.37 -10.35 -8.44
CA THR A 398 -36.58 -10.13 -7.22
C THR A 398 -37.32 -9.14 -6.32
N GLU A 399 -37.49 -9.49 -5.04
CA GLU A 399 -38.07 -8.59 -4.03
C GLU A 399 -37.06 -7.43 -3.76
N PRO A 400 -37.47 -6.14 -3.96
CA PRO A 400 -36.57 -4.99 -3.92
C PRO A 400 -35.85 -4.73 -2.59
N ASN A 401 -36.38 -5.25 -1.46
CA ASN A 401 -35.79 -5.09 -0.13
C ASN A 401 -34.96 -6.31 0.32
N SER A 402 -34.98 -7.40 -0.48
CA SER A 402 -34.11 -8.57 -0.26
C SER A 402 -32.63 -8.20 -0.37
N GLY A 403 -31.74 -9.07 0.04
CA GLY A 403 -30.30 -8.91 -0.15
C GLY A 403 -29.92 -8.72 -1.62
N LEU A 404 -30.50 -9.58 -2.51
CA LEU A 404 -30.30 -9.50 -3.95
C LEU A 404 -30.87 -8.19 -4.53
N GLY A 405 -32.11 -7.80 -4.13
CA GLY A 405 -32.73 -6.57 -4.59
C GLY A 405 -31.91 -5.32 -4.21
N LYS A 406 -31.29 -5.30 -3.04
CA LYS A 406 -30.36 -4.23 -2.63
C LYS A 406 -29.09 -4.21 -3.47
N ALA A 407 -28.52 -5.39 -3.77
CA ALA A 407 -27.34 -5.50 -4.63
C ALA A 407 -27.63 -5.01 -6.06
N ILE A 408 -28.79 -5.39 -6.62
CA ILE A 408 -29.25 -4.91 -7.92
C ILE A 408 -29.43 -3.39 -7.92
N LYS A 409 -30.16 -2.85 -6.94
CA LYS A 409 -30.36 -1.39 -6.81
C LYS A 409 -29.05 -0.63 -6.67
N TYR A 410 -28.06 -1.19 -5.95
CA TYR A 410 -26.73 -0.57 -5.85
C TYR A 410 -26.11 -0.40 -7.24
N LEU A 411 -26.07 -1.43 -8.07
CA LEU A 411 -25.52 -1.34 -9.43
C LEU A 411 -26.32 -0.34 -10.29
N LEU A 412 -27.65 -0.43 -10.30
CA LEU A 412 -28.48 0.46 -11.12
C LEU A 412 -28.35 1.93 -10.69
N ASN A 413 -28.38 2.24 -9.40
CA ASN A 413 -28.24 3.60 -8.89
C ASN A 413 -26.89 4.23 -9.21
N HIS A 414 -25.84 3.42 -9.29
CA HIS A 414 -24.47 3.89 -9.57
C HIS A 414 -24.00 3.50 -10.98
N TRP A 415 -24.90 3.10 -11.87
CA TRP A 415 -24.56 2.57 -13.19
C TRP A 415 -23.69 3.51 -14.01
N ARG A 416 -24.07 4.78 -14.06
CA ARG A 416 -23.34 5.79 -14.84
C ARG A 416 -21.89 5.95 -14.38
N PRO A 417 -21.58 6.18 -13.09
CA PRO A 417 -20.19 6.24 -12.64
C PRO A 417 -19.49 4.86 -12.66
N LEU A 418 -20.17 3.73 -12.44
CA LEU A 418 -19.57 2.40 -12.55
C LEU A 418 -19.12 2.06 -13.97
N THR A 419 -19.82 2.59 -14.99
CA THR A 419 -19.51 2.35 -16.41
C THR A 419 -18.75 3.50 -17.08
N LEU A 420 -18.09 4.38 -16.32
CA LEU A 420 -17.34 5.51 -16.90
C LEU A 420 -16.23 5.03 -17.85
N PHE A 421 -15.62 3.88 -17.59
CA PHE A 421 -14.58 3.26 -18.39
C PHE A 421 -15.00 2.90 -19.84
N LEU A 422 -16.31 2.89 -20.13
CA LEU A 422 -16.87 2.72 -21.47
C LEU A 422 -17.02 4.04 -22.25
N ARG A 423 -16.78 5.18 -21.60
CA ARG A 423 -17.04 6.51 -22.20
C ARG A 423 -15.86 7.46 -22.12
N VAL A 424 -14.94 7.24 -21.18
CA VAL A 424 -13.83 8.16 -20.93
C VAL A 424 -12.52 7.39 -20.96
N ALA A 425 -11.62 7.82 -21.82
CA ALA A 425 -10.27 7.26 -21.90
C ALA A 425 -9.54 7.43 -20.57
N GLY A 426 -8.81 6.39 -20.16
CA GLY A 426 -8.07 6.39 -18.89
C GLY A 426 -8.91 6.05 -17.65
N ALA A 427 -10.25 6.04 -17.72
CA ALA A 427 -11.09 5.69 -16.58
C ALA A 427 -10.83 4.25 -16.11
N PRO A 428 -10.48 4.05 -14.81
CA PRO A 428 -10.22 2.73 -14.26
C PRO A 428 -11.52 1.97 -13.96
N LEU A 429 -11.41 0.64 -13.82
CA LEU A 429 -12.53 -0.23 -13.45
C LEU A 429 -12.76 -0.27 -11.94
N ASP A 430 -11.68 -0.19 -11.17
CA ASP A 430 -11.72 -0.37 -9.73
C ASP A 430 -10.76 0.57 -8.97
N ASN A 431 -10.91 0.56 -7.65
CA ASN A 431 -10.14 1.40 -6.73
C ASN A 431 -9.04 0.61 -5.99
N ASN A 432 -8.66 -0.56 -6.49
CA ASN A 432 -7.71 -1.47 -5.83
C ASN A 432 -6.34 -0.84 -5.55
N ILE A 433 -5.95 0.19 -6.30
CA ILE A 433 -4.67 0.87 -6.10
C ILE A 433 -4.62 1.59 -4.75
N VAL A 434 -5.68 2.34 -4.40
CA VAL A 434 -5.74 3.04 -3.10
C VAL A 434 -6.05 2.09 -1.95
N GLU A 435 -6.84 1.04 -2.18
CA GLU A 435 -7.06 -0.01 -1.17
C GLU A 435 -5.73 -0.67 -0.75
N ARG A 436 -4.84 -0.92 -1.72
CA ARG A 436 -3.47 -1.41 -1.42
C ARG A 436 -2.64 -0.37 -0.69
N ALA A 437 -2.77 0.92 -1.04
CA ALA A 437 -2.09 2.00 -0.34
C ALA A 437 -2.53 2.07 1.13
N LEU A 438 -3.83 2.03 1.41
CA LEU A 438 -4.38 2.08 2.75
C LEU A 438 -3.97 0.90 3.65
N LYS A 439 -3.52 -0.22 3.08
CA LYS A 439 -2.96 -1.33 3.88
C LYS A 439 -1.81 -0.90 4.79
N ARG A 440 -1.06 0.16 4.44
CA ARG A 440 0.00 0.73 5.28
C ARG A 440 -0.58 1.37 6.54
N ALA A 441 -1.58 2.22 6.39
CA ALA A 441 -2.27 2.83 7.52
C ALA A 441 -2.95 1.76 8.40
N VAL A 442 -3.54 0.73 7.77
CA VAL A 442 -4.11 -0.43 8.48
C VAL A 442 -3.03 -1.21 9.23
N LEU A 443 -1.86 -1.43 8.63
CA LEU A 443 -0.72 -2.11 9.27
C LEU A 443 -0.22 -1.30 10.48
N HIS A 444 -0.05 0.01 10.30
CA HIS A 444 0.31 0.92 11.39
C HIS A 444 -0.70 0.82 12.55
N ARG A 445 -2.01 0.94 12.25
CA ARG A 445 -3.09 0.82 13.25
C ARG A 445 -3.06 -0.53 13.98
N LYS A 446 -2.81 -1.64 13.27
CA LYS A 446 -2.74 -2.98 13.88
C LYS A 446 -1.52 -3.16 14.78
N ASN A 447 -0.40 -2.54 14.45
CA ASN A 447 0.87 -2.70 15.18
C ASN A 447 1.06 -1.68 16.30
N ALA A 448 0.74 -0.41 16.04
CA ALA A 448 0.91 0.71 16.98
C ALA A 448 -0.38 1.07 17.73
N LEU A 449 -1.55 0.57 17.28
CA LEU A 449 -2.88 0.75 17.83
C LEU A 449 -3.45 2.17 17.66
N PHE A 450 -2.65 3.23 17.86
CA PHE A 450 -3.07 4.62 17.81
C PHE A 450 -1.88 5.55 17.52
N TYR A 451 -2.19 6.79 17.18
CA TYR A 451 -1.31 7.94 17.33
C TYR A 451 -1.62 8.65 18.65
N ARG A 452 -0.59 9.15 19.35
CA ARG A 452 -0.80 9.89 20.60
C ARG A 452 -1.44 11.25 20.34
N THR A 453 -0.93 11.99 19.36
CA THR A 453 -1.35 13.34 18.98
C THR A 453 -1.70 13.43 17.50
N LEU A 454 -2.44 14.47 17.09
CA LEU A 454 -2.70 14.74 15.67
C LEU A 454 -1.40 15.08 14.93
N HIS A 455 -0.50 15.87 15.55
CA HIS A 455 0.81 16.17 14.99
C HIS A 455 1.61 14.88 14.71
N GLY A 456 1.62 13.94 15.64
CA GLY A 456 2.26 12.64 15.43
C GLY A 456 1.66 11.83 14.29
N ALA A 457 0.36 11.99 14.01
CA ALA A 457 -0.28 11.38 12.85
C ALA A 457 0.14 12.08 11.55
N GLN A 458 0.23 13.42 11.53
CA GLN A 458 0.65 14.21 10.37
C GLN A 458 2.11 13.92 9.98
N VAL A 459 3.02 13.77 10.96
CA VAL A 459 4.40 13.28 10.72
C VAL A 459 4.36 11.90 10.07
N GLY A 460 3.48 11.02 10.55
CA GLY A 460 3.28 9.69 9.95
C GLY A 460 2.77 9.77 8.51
N ASP A 461 1.83 10.65 8.22
CA ASP A 461 1.26 10.87 6.88
C ASP A 461 2.34 11.35 5.90
N LEU A 462 3.21 12.28 6.33
CA LEU A 462 4.34 12.78 5.54
C LEU A 462 5.27 11.62 5.14
N PHE A 463 5.76 10.85 6.11
CA PHE A 463 6.67 9.75 5.81
C PHE A 463 5.99 8.64 4.99
N MET A 464 4.75 8.27 5.31
CA MET A 464 4.02 7.28 4.53
C MET A 464 3.85 7.73 3.07
N SER A 465 3.58 9.02 2.85
CA SER A 465 3.42 9.59 1.49
C SER A 465 4.72 9.51 0.70
N LEU A 466 5.83 9.98 1.27
CA LEU A 466 7.13 9.94 0.61
C LEU A 466 7.63 8.52 0.37
N ILE A 467 7.61 7.66 1.41
CA ILE A 467 8.08 6.27 1.32
C ILE A 467 7.25 5.47 0.30
N HIS A 468 5.93 5.63 0.31
CA HIS A 468 5.09 4.89 -0.63
C HIS A 468 5.26 5.39 -2.05
N THR A 469 5.38 6.69 -2.25
CA THR A 469 5.67 7.24 -3.59
C THR A 469 6.99 6.75 -4.13
N CYS A 470 8.06 6.69 -3.31
CA CYS A 470 9.32 6.07 -3.70
C CYS A 470 9.11 4.65 -4.22
N GLN A 471 8.35 3.83 -3.50
CA GLN A 471 8.08 2.43 -3.92
C GLN A 471 7.26 2.35 -5.21
N LEU A 472 6.32 3.27 -5.42
CA LEU A 472 5.55 3.34 -6.67
C LEU A 472 6.39 3.76 -7.88
N CYS A 473 7.45 4.53 -7.65
CA CYS A 473 8.39 4.99 -8.66
C CYS A 473 9.64 4.11 -8.79
N GLY A 474 9.78 3.07 -7.95
CA GLY A 474 10.97 2.21 -7.93
C GLY A 474 12.21 2.88 -7.31
N ALA A 475 12.06 3.97 -6.54
CA ALA A 475 13.14 4.64 -5.84
C ALA A 475 13.41 3.98 -4.48
N ASN A 476 14.67 4.02 -4.04
CA ASN A 476 15.07 3.57 -2.71
C ASN A 476 14.65 4.63 -1.68
N SER A 477 13.65 4.32 -0.86
CA SER A 477 13.11 5.29 0.11
C SER A 477 14.09 5.64 1.24
N PHE A 478 14.97 4.73 1.63
CA PHE A 478 15.98 5.00 2.64
C PHE A 478 17.01 6.02 2.12
N GLU A 479 17.57 5.76 0.94
CA GLU A 479 18.48 6.68 0.25
C GLU A 479 17.81 8.05 0.03
N TYR A 480 16.60 8.04 -0.52
CA TYR A 480 15.84 9.26 -0.78
C TYR A 480 15.66 10.13 0.47
N LEU A 481 15.18 9.54 1.58
CA LEU A 481 14.98 10.27 2.83
C LEU A 481 16.31 10.79 3.42
N THR A 482 17.40 10.05 3.23
CA THR A 482 18.74 10.48 3.65
C THR A 482 19.18 11.70 2.84
N GLU A 483 19.08 11.64 1.51
CA GLU A 483 19.52 12.72 0.63
C GLU A 483 18.67 14.00 0.80
N LEU A 484 17.37 13.87 1.04
CA LEU A 484 16.54 15.03 1.36
C LEU A 484 17.02 15.78 2.62
N GLN A 485 17.45 15.04 3.65
CA GLN A 485 17.95 15.65 4.90
C GLN A 485 19.34 16.28 4.68
N ARG A 486 20.24 15.62 3.96
CA ARG A 486 21.58 16.14 3.62
C ARG A 486 21.53 17.43 2.81
N HIS A 487 20.55 17.53 1.93
CA HIS A 487 20.38 18.64 1.00
C HIS A 487 19.18 19.54 1.36
N ALA A 488 18.96 19.72 2.67
CA ALA A 488 17.80 20.46 3.18
C ALA A 488 17.66 21.89 2.64
N ARG A 489 18.80 22.58 2.40
CA ARG A 489 18.81 23.95 1.86
C ARG A 489 18.40 23.99 0.39
N GLU A 490 18.94 23.08 -0.41
CA GLU A 490 18.64 22.92 -1.83
C GLU A 490 17.20 22.46 -2.02
N LEU A 491 16.73 21.53 -1.18
CA LEU A 491 15.35 21.09 -1.13
C LEU A 491 14.40 22.27 -0.86
N ALA A 492 14.68 23.08 0.13
CA ALA A 492 13.84 24.24 0.46
C ALA A 492 13.79 25.28 -0.67
N ALA A 493 14.91 25.45 -1.41
CA ALA A 493 14.99 26.37 -2.53
C ALA A 493 14.27 25.90 -3.79
N SER A 494 14.32 24.59 -4.09
CA SER A 494 13.79 24.01 -5.33
C SER A 494 13.16 22.63 -5.10
N PRO A 495 12.05 22.50 -4.34
CA PRO A 495 11.49 21.20 -3.96
C PRO A 495 11.13 20.30 -5.16
N ALA A 496 10.74 20.89 -6.29
CA ALA A 496 10.34 20.15 -7.50
C ALA A 496 11.50 19.32 -8.12
N GLU A 497 12.74 19.68 -7.84
CA GLU A 497 13.91 18.95 -8.32
C GLU A 497 14.29 17.77 -7.42
N TRP A 498 13.66 17.66 -6.24
CA TRP A 498 13.93 16.64 -5.23
C TRP A 498 12.80 15.63 -5.06
N MET A 499 12.06 15.33 -6.13
CA MET A 499 11.01 14.31 -6.08
C MET A 499 11.58 12.89 -6.22
N PRO A 500 10.86 11.83 -5.78
CA PRO A 500 11.37 10.44 -5.84
C PRO A 500 11.84 9.97 -7.21
N TRP A 501 11.39 10.60 -8.30
CA TRP A 501 11.72 10.22 -9.67
C TRP A 501 12.83 11.02 -10.31
N ASN A 502 13.28 12.14 -9.69
CA ASN A 502 14.30 13.00 -10.29
C ASN A 502 15.46 13.41 -9.36
N TYR A 503 15.39 13.15 -8.05
CA TYR A 503 16.42 13.57 -7.08
C TYR A 503 17.84 13.07 -7.45
N ARG A 504 17.97 11.86 -8.01
CA ARG A 504 19.28 11.35 -8.45
C ARG A 504 19.89 12.18 -9.56
N GLN A 505 19.08 12.65 -10.52
CA GLN A 505 19.54 13.56 -11.58
C GLN A 505 19.99 14.90 -11.00
N THR A 506 19.38 15.34 -9.90
CA THR A 506 19.79 16.56 -9.19
C THR A 506 21.13 16.35 -8.48
N LEU A 507 21.34 15.22 -7.82
CA LEU A 507 22.63 14.84 -7.23
C LEU A 507 23.73 14.75 -8.27
N ASP A 508 23.49 14.09 -9.41
CA ASP A 508 24.46 13.98 -10.52
C ASP A 508 24.88 15.36 -11.04
N ARG A 509 23.93 16.31 -11.15
CA ARG A 509 24.21 17.70 -11.59
C ARG A 509 25.00 18.49 -10.55
N ALA A 510 24.81 18.22 -9.27
CA ALA A 510 25.54 18.87 -8.18
C ALA A 510 26.96 18.32 -7.98
N GLY A 511 27.36 17.29 -8.72
CA GLY A 511 28.68 16.67 -8.63
C GLY A 511 28.93 15.87 -7.34
N VAL A 512 27.86 15.43 -6.72
CA VAL A 512 27.83 14.64 -5.47
C VAL A 512 27.42 13.19 -5.82
N GLY A 513 28.13 12.58 -6.75
CA GLY A 513 27.89 11.20 -7.18
C GLY A 513 29.07 10.28 -6.87
#